data_4aec02ee20d9006970059f1e00e1f8eb
#
_entry.id   4aec02ee20d9006970059f1e00e1f8eb
#
_cell.length_a   1.000
_cell.length_b   1.000
_cell.length_c   1.000
_cell.angle_alpha   90.00
_cell.angle_beta   90.00
_cell.angle_gamma   90.00
#
_symmetry.space_group_name_H-M   'P 1'
#
loop_
_entity.id
_entity.type
_entity.pdbx_description
1 polymer ?
#
loop_
_entity_poly.entity_id
_entity_poly.type
_entity_poly.pdbx_seq_one_letter_code
_entity_poly.pdbx_strand_id
1 'polypeptide(L)'
;AKFNGILFHDDAFLTDFEGAEGDHAEGMVSPQAKQKTQDLIQLTHQLTDALKPYFLRGSYSLKTARNLYASVITNPNAEEWLAQNLKTLTDNYDTTAIMAMPYMENEQPISQEEAYQWFASLIENVKAQAPLDKVLFEFQAVNWRTQKPIPESELIDWMKLLQKNHIYSYGYYPDNFLTN
;
A
#
# COMPACT_ATOMS: atom_id res chain seq x y z
N ALA A 1 -8.05 22.24 -10.33
CA ALA A 1 -7.89 20.85 -10.79
C ALA A 1 -9.20 20.11 -10.59
N LYS A 2 -9.53 19.17 -11.48
CA LYS A 2 -10.72 18.33 -11.33
C LYS A 2 -10.21 16.96 -10.90
N PHE A 3 -10.30 16.64 -9.62
CA PHE A 3 -9.97 15.31 -9.11
C PHE A 3 -11.23 14.44 -9.11
N ASN A 4 -11.05 13.15 -9.39
CA ASN A 4 -12.14 12.16 -9.39
C ASN A 4 -12.08 11.26 -8.16
N GLY A 5 -11.07 11.41 -7.31
CA GLY A 5 -10.86 10.56 -6.16
C GLY A 5 -9.95 11.15 -5.10
N ILE A 6 -9.83 10.44 -4.00
CA ILE A 6 -8.97 10.75 -2.86
C ILE A 6 -8.10 9.54 -2.60
N LEU A 7 -6.79 9.77 -2.46
CA LEU A 7 -5.86 8.82 -1.89
C LEU A 7 -5.60 9.20 -0.42
N PHE A 8 -5.94 8.30 0.49
CA PHE A 8 -5.55 8.40 1.90
C PHE A 8 -4.15 7.81 2.05
N HIS A 9 -3.18 8.68 2.20
CA HIS A 9 -1.79 8.29 2.35
C HIS A 9 -1.52 7.78 3.78
N ASP A 10 -0.59 6.86 3.94
CA ASP A 10 -0.21 6.26 5.22
C ASP A 10 0.30 7.30 6.23
N ASP A 11 1.08 8.30 5.78
CA ASP A 11 1.59 9.41 6.61
C ASP A 11 0.50 10.26 7.27
N ALA A 12 -0.74 10.18 6.78
CA ALA A 12 -1.86 10.91 7.36
C ALA A 12 -2.36 10.29 8.68
N PHE A 13 -1.89 9.08 9.02
CA PHE A 13 -2.37 8.33 10.18
C PHE A 13 -1.22 8.03 11.12
N LEU A 14 -1.30 8.58 12.34
CA LEU A 14 -0.36 8.24 13.41
C LEU A 14 -0.61 6.77 13.80
N THR A 15 0.36 5.93 13.51
CA THR A 15 0.42 4.57 14.01
C THR A 15 1.30 4.56 15.25
N ASP A 16 0.85 3.93 16.35
CA ASP A 16 1.67 3.75 17.53
C ASP A 16 2.69 2.66 17.27
N PHE A 17 3.84 3.04 16.75
CA PHE A 17 4.99 2.14 16.68
C PHE A 17 5.48 1.69 18.07
N GLU A 18 5.10 2.44 19.12
CA GLU A 18 5.51 2.17 20.51
C GLU A 18 4.64 1.15 21.23
N GLY A 19 3.49 0.77 20.67
CA GLY A 19 2.57 -0.20 21.29
C GLY A 19 2.86 -1.68 20.99
N ALA A 20 3.90 -1.96 20.19
CA ALA A 20 4.22 -3.30 19.70
C ALA A 20 4.98 -4.20 20.71
N GLU A 21 5.33 -3.72 21.90
CA GLU A 21 5.99 -4.49 22.95
C GLU A 21 5.01 -5.29 23.82
N GLY A 22 3.93 -5.78 23.26
CA GLY A 22 3.04 -6.72 23.91
C GLY A 22 3.43 -8.16 23.62
N ASP A 23 3.47 -8.98 24.67
CA ASP A 23 3.67 -10.43 24.64
C ASP A 23 2.45 -11.10 23.95
N HIS A 24 2.31 -10.86 22.63
CA HIS A 24 1.24 -11.45 21.83
C HIS A 24 1.72 -12.80 21.29
N ALA A 25 0.92 -13.84 21.53
CA ALA A 25 1.18 -15.17 20.98
C ALA A 25 1.45 -15.07 19.47
N GLU A 26 2.56 -15.65 19.01
CA GLU A 26 2.93 -15.68 17.60
C GLU A 26 1.71 -16.08 16.74
N GLY A 27 1.37 -15.25 15.78
CA GLY A 27 0.33 -15.51 14.78
C GLY A 27 -1.08 -14.99 15.09
N MET A 28 -1.30 -14.21 16.15
CA MET A 28 -2.61 -13.63 16.47
C MET A 28 -2.55 -12.10 16.61
N VAL A 29 -3.21 -11.41 15.69
CA VAL A 29 -3.45 -9.96 15.79
C VAL A 29 -4.42 -9.66 16.93
N SER A 30 -4.06 -8.73 17.80
CA SER A 30 -4.86 -8.35 18.97
C SER A 30 -6.22 -7.73 18.59
N PRO A 31 -7.24 -7.86 19.45
CA PRO A 31 -8.52 -7.16 19.25
C PRO A 31 -8.35 -5.64 19.16
N GLN A 32 -7.39 -5.08 19.91
CA GLN A 32 -7.08 -3.64 19.91
C GLN A 32 -6.54 -3.18 18.55
N ALA A 33 -5.60 -3.92 17.95
CA ALA A 33 -5.07 -3.62 16.63
C ALA A 33 -6.16 -3.67 15.54
N LYS A 34 -7.00 -4.72 15.58
CA LYS A 34 -8.16 -4.83 14.69
C LYS A 34 -9.14 -3.69 14.86
N GLN A 35 -9.41 -3.28 16.09
CA GLN A 35 -10.28 -2.13 16.35
C GLN A 35 -9.67 -0.84 15.80
N LYS A 36 -8.37 -0.62 16.00
CA LYS A 36 -7.65 0.53 15.44
C LYS A 36 -7.73 0.58 13.92
N THR A 37 -7.55 -0.56 13.25
CA THR A 37 -7.75 -0.69 11.79
C THR A 37 -9.15 -0.21 11.39
N GLN A 38 -10.20 -0.64 12.10
CA GLN A 38 -11.58 -0.24 11.84
C GLN A 38 -11.82 1.24 12.12
N ASP A 39 -11.29 1.78 13.20
CA ASP A 39 -11.43 3.19 13.57
C ASP A 39 -10.83 4.12 12.50
N LEU A 40 -9.65 3.76 11.97
CA LEU A 40 -9.02 4.49 10.87
C LEU A 40 -9.83 4.42 9.57
N ILE A 41 -10.43 3.27 9.25
CA ILE A 41 -11.32 3.13 8.11
C ILE A 41 -12.56 4.01 8.31
N GLN A 42 -13.17 3.98 9.48
CA GLN A 42 -14.32 4.82 9.80
C GLN A 42 -13.99 6.32 9.67
N LEU A 43 -12.82 6.75 10.14
CA LEU A 43 -12.34 8.12 9.96
C LEU A 43 -12.28 8.51 8.48
N THR A 44 -11.68 7.67 7.64
CA THR A 44 -11.59 7.96 6.19
C THR A 44 -12.96 7.97 5.50
N HIS A 45 -13.90 7.13 5.95
CA HIS A 45 -15.29 7.17 5.47
C HIS A 45 -15.99 8.48 5.84
N GLN A 46 -15.82 8.96 7.08
CA GLN A 46 -16.38 10.26 7.52
C GLN A 46 -15.78 11.42 6.70
N LEU A 47 -14.47 11.40 6.46
CA LEU A 47 -13.80 12.40 5.60
C LEU A 47 -14.33 12.33 4.15
N THR A 48 -14.50 11.15 3.61
CA THR A 48 -15.05 10.92 2.27
C THR A 48 -16.46 11.48 2.16
N ASP A 49 -17.33 11.20 3.14
CA ASP A 49 -18.70 11.68 3.18
C ASP A 49 -18.76 13.21 3.27
N ALA A 50 -17.91 13.82 4.08
CA ALA A 50 -17.79 15.27 4.18
C ALA A 50 -17.36 15.94 2.88
N LEU A 51 -16.54 15.24 2.06
CA LEU A 51 -16.01 15.76 0.80
C LEU A 51 -16.91 15.48 -0.41
N LYS A 52 -17.77 14.47 -0.37
CA LYS A 52 -18.70 14.11 -1.46
C LYS A 52 -19.41 15.30 -2.10
N PRO A 53 -20.00 16.25 -1.34
CA PRO A 53 -20.74 17.38 -1.94
C PRO A 53 -19.86 18.27 -2.84
N TYR A 54 -18.56 18.31 -2.61
CA TYR A 54 -17.62 19.12 -3.38
C TYR A 54 -17.13 18.46 -4.66
N PHE A 55 -17.26 17.13 -4.77
CA PHE A 55 -16.83 16.34 -5.92
C PHE A 55 -17.95 15.94 -6.86
N LEU A 56 -19.21 16.00 -6.41
CA LEU A 56 -20.39 15.65 -7.21
C LEU A 56 -20.66 16.72 -8.28
N ARG A 57 -19.96 16.63 -9.41
CA ARG A 57 -20.34 17.31 -10.65
C ARG A 57 -20.56 16.26 -11.75
N GLY A 58 -21.82 15.86 -11.90
CA GLY A 58 -22.24 14.87 -12.90
C GLY A 58 -22.36 13.45 -12.35
N SER A 59 -22.32 12.45 -13.21
CA SER A 59 -22.57 11.03 -12.91
C SER A 59 -21.41 10.30 -12.23
N TYR A 60 -20.36 11.00 -11.82
CA TYR A 60 -19.15 10.39 -11.25
C TYR A 60 -19.23 10.34 -9.72
N SER A 61 -19.14 9.13 -9.16
CA SER A 61 -18.92 8.95 -7.73
C SER A 61 -17.47 9.26 -7.37
N LEU A 62 -17.26 9.89 -6.21
CA LEU A 62 -15.92 10.08 -5.64
C LEU A 62 -15.29 8.72 -5.41
N LYS A 63 -14.12 8.48 -6.00
CA LYS A 63 -13.33 7.27 -5.81
C LYS A 63 -12.40 7.40 -4.61
N THR A 64 -12.18 6.30 -3.91
CA THR A 64 -11.31 6.24 -2.75
C THR A 64 -10.18 5.26 -2.95
N ALA A 65 -8.98 5.65 -2.55
CA ALA A 65 -7.83 4.77 -2.47
C ALA A 65 -7.11 4.93 -1.13
N ARG A 66 -6.42 3.90 -0.69
CA ARG A 66 -5.58 3.95 0.50
C ARG A 66 -4.27 3.19 0.27
N ASN A 67 -3.17 3.77 0.78
CA ASN A 67 -1.88 3.09 0.82
C ASN A 67 -1.88 1.94 1.83
N LEU A 68 -1.12 0.91 1.50
CA LEU A 68 -0.91 -0.27 2.33
C LEU A 68 0.57 -0.64 2.31
N TYR A 69 1.18 -0.82 3.48
CA TYR A 69 2.53 -1.39 3.60
C TYR A 69 2.53 -2.86 3.15
N ALA A 70 3.52 -3.23 2.34
CA ALA A 70 3.64 -4.61 1.87
C ALA A 70 3.90 -5.60 3.02
N SER A 71 4.52 -5.13 4.11
CA SER A 71 4.78 -5.93 5.31
C SER A 71 3.52 -6.56 5.91
N VAL A 72 2.35 -5.89 5.87
CA VAL A 72 1.10 -6.50 6.39
C VAL A 72 0.56 -7.65 5.53
N ILE A 73 1.06 -7.77 4.29
CA ILE A 73 0.70 -8.87 3.39
C ILE A 73 1.60 -10.08 3.62
N THR A 74 2.89 -9.82 3.86
CA THR A 74 3.91 -10.85 4.08
C THR A 74 4.00 -11.30 5.54
N ASN A 75 3.63 -10.42 6.48
CA ASN A 75 3.55 -10.67 7.90
C ASN A 75 2.23 -10.14 8.47
N PRO A 76 1.20 -10.98 8.62
CA PRO A 76 -0.10 -10.54 9.16
C PRO A 76 -0.02 -9.88 10.55
N ASN A 77 0.99 -10.19 11.36
CA ASN A 77 1.18 -9.57 12.66
C ASN A 77 1.55 -8.09 12.56
N ALA A 78 2.00 -7.61 11.39
CA ALA A 78 2.29 -6.19 11.17
C ALA A 78 1.03 -5.30 11.33
N GLU A 79 -0.18 -5.84 11.34
CA GLU A 79 -1.38 -5.11 11.70
C GLU A 79 -1.31 -4.53 13.13
N GLU A 80 -0.55 -5.16 14.05
CA GLU A 80 -0.39 -4.68 15.43
C GLU A 80 0.15 -3.25 15.50
N TRP A 81 1.11 -2.91 14.65
CA TRP A 81 1.74 -1.59 14.67
C TRP A 81 1.37 -0.70 13.49
N LEU A 82 0.89 -1.26 12.37
CA LEU A 82 0.51 -0.48 11.19
C LEU A 82 -0.98 -0.17 11.12
N ALA A 83 -1.83 -0.89 11.87
CA ALA A 83 -3.28 -0.76 11.84
C ALA A 83 -3.83 -0.87 10.39
N GLN A 84 -3.32 -1.82 9.62
CA GLN A 84 -3.67 -2.08 8.23
C GLN A 84 -3.87 -3.57 8.01
N ASN A 85 -4.81 -3.92 7.11
CA ASN A 85 -5.09 -5.29 6.71
C ASN A 85 -5.56 -5.30 5.25
N LEU A 86 -4.93 -6.10 4.38
CA LEU A 86 -5.21 -6.09 2.95
C LEU A 86 -6.68 -6.37 2.64
N LYS A 87 -7.24 -7.45 3.22
CA LYS A 87 -8.64 -7.80 2.97
C LYS A 87 -9.59 -6.69 3.41
N THR A 88 -9.36 -6.16 4.61
CA THR A 88 -10.22 -5.10 5.16
C THR A 88 -10.14 -3.82 4.32
N LEU A 89 -8.96 -3.46 3.82
CA LEU A 89 -8.82 -2.28 2.95
C LEU A 89 -9.49 -2.50 1.59
N THR A 90 -9.30 -3.66 0.95
CA THR A 90 -9.95 -3.96 -0.34
C THR A 90 -11.47 -4.05 -0.24
N ASP A 91 -12.01 -4.39 0.93
CA ASP A 91 -13.46 -4.39 1.19
C ASP A 91 -14.03 -2.95 1.36
N ASN A 92 -13.21 -1.99 1.78
CA ASN A 92 -13.66 -0.66 2.18
C ASN A 92 -13.27 0.49 1.23
N TYR A 93 -12.33 0.29 0.32
CA TYR A 93 -11.88 1.30 -0.65
C TYR A 93 -12.08 0.79 -2.09
N ASP A 94 -12.20 1.72 -3.05
CA ASP A 94 -12.24 1.37 -4.47
C ASP A 94 -10.90 0.78 -4.93
N THR A 95 -9.78 1.27 -4.36
CA THR A 95 -8.43 0.80 -4.68
C THR A 95 -7.57 0.76 -3.42
N THR A 96 -6.79 -0.30 -3.25
CA THR A 96 -5.72 -0.39 -2.24
C THR A 96 -4.38 -0.27 -2.96
N ALA A 97 -3.62 0.79 -2.65
CA ALA A 97 -2.31 1.06 -3.23
C ALA A 97 -1.24 0.39 -2.37
N ILE A 98 -0.72 -0.75 -2.83
CA ILE A 98 0.29 -1.53 -2.12
C ILE A 98 1.66 -0.90 -2.36
N MET A 99 2.33 -0.48 -1.30
CA MET A 99 3.69 0.07 -1.35
C MET A 99 4.68 -1.07 -1.64
N ALA A 100 4.81 -1.43 -2.92
CA ALA A 100 5.67 -2.51 -3.40
C ALA A 100 7.11 -2.02 -3.55
N MET A 101 7.77 -1.78 -2.41
CA MET A 101 9.01 -1.04 -2.27
C MET A 101 10.09 -1.89 -1.59
N PRO A 102 10.71 -2.85 -2.30
CA PRO A 102 11.59 -3.87 -1.71
C PRO A 102 12.78 -3.28 -0.95
N TYR A 103 13.36 -2.18 -1.42
CA TYR A 103 14.51 -1.55 -0.75
C TYR A 103 14.11 -0.73 0.48
N MET A 104 12.83 -0.40 0.64
CA MET A 104 12.29 0.23 1.85
C MET A 104 11.89 -0.81 2.90
N GLU A 105 11.15 -1.82 2.47
CA GLU A 105 10.54 -2.84 3.35
C GLU A 105 11.56 -3.80 3.97
N ASN A 106 12.72 -4.00 3.35
CA ASN A 106 13.77 -4.84 3.92
C ASN A 106 14.68 -4.02 4.84
N GLU A 107 14.93 -4.52 6.05
CA GLU A 107 15.80 -3.85 7.04
C GLU A 107 17.25 -3.76 6.56
N GLN A 108 17.73 -4.80 5.90
CA GLN A 108 19.09 -4.86 5.36
C GLN A 108 19.11 -4.51 3.87
N PRO A 109 20.25 -3.98 3.36
CA PRO A 109 20.42 -3.81 1.93
C PRO A 109 20.30 -5.15 1.19
N ILE A 110 19.51 -5.17 0.13
CA ILE A 110 19.29 -6.33 -0.72
C ILE A 110 19.79 -6.06 -2.14
N SER A 111 20.14 -7.13 -2.85
CA SER A 111 20.52 -7.09 -4.27
C SER A 111 19.27 -6.91 -5.16
N GLN A 112 19.49 -6.57 -6.43
CA GLN A 112 18.44 -6.47 -7.43
C GLN A 112 17.70 -7.82 -7.63
N GLU A 113 18.42 -8.93 -7.58
CA GLU A 113 17.84 -10.28 -7.69
C GLU A 113 16.92 -10.57 -6.49
N GLU A 114 17.39 -10.26 -5.27
CA GLU A 114 16.57 -10.41 -4.06
C GLU A 114 15.34 -9.50 -4.09
N ALA A 115 15.47 -8.27 -4.59
CA ALA A 115 14.34 -7.36 -4.78
C ALA A 115 13.31 -7.93 -5.77
N TYR A 116 13.76 -8.54 -6.88
CA TYR A 116 12.89 -9.20 -7.84
C TYR A 116 12.15 -10.39 -7.22
N GLN A 117 12.84 -11.24 -6.48
CA GLN A 117 12.24 -12.41 -5.81
C GLN A 117 11.25 -11.97 -4.71
N TRP A 118 11.59 -10.93 -3.95
CA TRP A 118 10.68 -10.34 -2.97
C TRP A 118 9.39 -9.84 -3.64
N PHE A 119 9.52 -9.15 -4.77
CA PHE A 119 8.37 -8.62 -5.52
C PHE A 119 7.51 -9.75 -6.09
N ALA A 120 8.12 -10.82 -6.62
CA ALA A 120 7.41 -12.00 -7.08
C ALA A 120 6.61 -12.67 -5.95
N SER A 121 7.23 -12.81 -4.78
CA SER A 121 6.58 -13.37 -3.59
C SER A 121 5.41 -12.49 -3.12
N LEU A 122 5.58 -11.17 -3.13
CA LEU A 122 4.51 -10.24 -2.78
C LEU A 122 3.28 -10.41 -3.69
N ILE A 123 3.48 -10.54 -5.01
CA ILE A 123 2.41 -10.75 -5.97
C ILE A 123 1.62 -12.03 -5.64
N GLU A 124 2.29 -13.14 -5.35
CA GLU A 124 1.62 -14.40 -5.01
C GLU A 124 0.82 -14.28 -3.70
N ASN A 125 1.36 -13.58 -2.70
CA ASN A 125 0.64 -13.32 -1.45
C ASN A 125 -0.60 -12.46 -1.67
N VAL A 126 -0.51 -11.43 -2.51
CA VAL A 126 -1.67 -10.57 -2.86
C VAL A 126 -2.74 -11.38 -3.59
N LYS A 127 -2.37 -12.20 -4.56
CA LYS A 127 -3.30 -13.08 -5.31
C LYS A 127 -4.07 -14.03 -4.40
N ALA A 128 -3.43 -14.49 -3.34
CA ALA A 128 -4.05 -15.40 -2.37
C ALA A 128 -5.04 -14.69 -1.42
N GLN A 129 -4.94 -13.35 -1.26
CA GLN A 129 -5.64 -12.61 -0.21
C GLN A 129 -6.67 -11.60 -0.73
N ALA A 130 -6.55 -11.11 -1.98
CA ALA A 130 -7.36 -10.01 -2.47
C ALA A 130 -7.71 -10.11 -3.96
N PRO A 131 -8.83 -9.50 -4.40
CA PRO A 131 -9.15 -9.35 -5.81
C PRO A 131 -8.20 -8.37 -6.48
N LEU A 132 -7.61 -8.79 -7.60
CA LEU A 132 -6.56 -8.04 -8.30
C LEU A 132 -7.05 -6.74 -8.97
N ASP A 133 -8.32 -6.63 -9.26
CA ASP A 133 -8.96 -5.43 -9.80
C ASP A 133 -9.12 -4.31 -8.77
N LYS A 134 -8.92 -4.61 -7.48
CA LYS A 134 -8.97 -3.65 -6.38
C LYS A 134 -7.60 -3.23 -5.85
N VAL A 135 -6.52 -3.70 -6.45
CA VAL A 135 -5.16 -3.38 -6.00
C VAL A 135 -4.39 -2.60 -7.06
N LEU A 136 -3.53 -1.71 -6.59
CA LEU A 136 -2.53 -1.00 -7.38
C LEU A 136 -1.16 -1.24 -6.73
N PHE A 137 -0.14 -1.53 -7.52
CA PHE A 137 1.23 -1.68 -7.03
C PHE A 137 1.99 -0.37 -7.20
N GLU A 138 2.47 0.20 -6.10
CA GLU A 138 3.22 1.45 -6.08
C GLU A 138 4.71 1.13 -6.00
N PHE A 139 5.43 1.42 -7.08
CA PHE A 139 6.87 1.14 -7.16
C PHE A 139 7.69 2.22 -6.46
N GLN A 140 8.78 1.80 -5.88
CA GLN A 140 9.83 2.66 -5.40
C GLN A 140 10.65 3.18 -6.59
N ALA A 141 10.59 4.49 -6.88
CA ALA A 141 11.38 5.11 -7.95
C ALA A 141 12.80 5.49 -7.50
N VAL A 142 13.02 5.63 -6.19
CA VAL A 142 14.29 5.98 -5.58
C VAL A 142 14.62 5.00 -4.46
N ASN A 143 15.84 4.50 -4.43
CA ASN A 143 16.34 3.80 -3.25
C ASN A 143 16.78 4.84 -2.20
N TRP A 144 15.96 5.03 -1.17
CA TRP A 144 16.19 6.05 -0.14
C TRP A 144 17.43 5.81 0.72
N ARG A 145 17.94 4.57 0.81
CA ARG A 145 19.19 4.27 1.52
C ARG A 145 20.41 4.82 0.78
N THR A 146 20.39 4.71 -0.55
CA THR A 146 21.50 5.16 -1.40
C THR A 146 21.28 6.51 -2.03
N GLN A 147 20.05 7.07 -1.94
CA GLN A 147 19.60 8.29 -2.59
C GLN A 147 19.76 8.25 -4.13
N LYS A 148 19.71 7.06 -4.71
CA LYS A 148 19.85 6.85 -6.15
C LYS A 148 18.53 6.41 -6.76
N PRO A 149 18.23 6.85 -8.00
CA PRO A 149 17.12 6.31 -8.75
C PRO A 149 17.24 4.79 -8.93
N ILE A 150 16.11 4.10 -8.89
CA ILE A 150 16.06 2.70 -9.30
C ILE A 150 16.32 2.64 -10.82
N PRO A 151 17.18 1.74 -11.30
CA PRO A 151 17.43 1.60 -12.73
C PRO A 151 16.14 1.34 -13.52
N GLU A 152 15.99 2.00 -14.65
CA GLU A 152 14.80 1.83 -15.52
C GLU A 152 14.59 0.36 -15.92
N SER A 153 15.66 -0.37 -16.20
CA SER A 153 15.60 -1.80 -16.52
C SER A 153 14.94 -2.62 -15.40
N GLU A 154 15.21 -2.29 -14.15
CA GLU A 154 14.63 -2.96 -12.99
C GLU A 154 13.15 -2.64 -12.84
N LEU A 155 12.75 -1.38 -12.99
CA LEU A 155 11.33 -0.98 -13.00
C LEU A 155 10.57 -1.68 -14.12
N ILE A 156 11.16 -1.80 -15.31
CA ILE A 156 10.59 -2.52 -16.45
C ILE A 156 10.41 -4.01 -16.12
N ASP A 157 11.35 -4.63 -15.42
CA ASP A 157 11.23 -6.05 -15.05
C ASP A 157 10.12 -6.28 -14.01
N TRP A 158 9.95 -5.37 -13.04
CA TRP A 158 8.81 -5.41 -12.13
C TRP A 158 7.47 -5.21 -12.87
N MET A 159 7.40 -4.29 -13.83
CA MET A 159 6.20 -4.10 -14.67
C MET A 159 5.87 -5.35 -15.47
N LYS A 160 6.86 -6.00 -16.10
CA LYS A 160 6.67 -7.25 -16.84
C LYS A 160 6.17 -8.37 -15.93
N LEU A 161 6.69 -8.42 -14.69
CA LEU A 161 6.26 -9.41 -13.71
C LEU A 161 4.78 -9.23 -13.34
N LEU A 162 4.34 -7.98 -13.11
CA LEU A 162 2.92 -7.67 -12.89
C LEU A 162 2.06 -8.08 -14.10
N GLN A 163 2.46 -7.69 -15.32
CA GLN A 163 1.73 -8.01 -16.55
C GLN A 163 1.61 -9.52 -16.75
N LYS A 164 2.66 -10.29 -16.48
CA LYS A 164 2.64 -11.76 -16.52
C LYS A 164 1.59 -12.35 -15.57
N ASN A 165 1.31 -11.66 -14.48
CA ASN A 165 0.29 -12.03 -13.49
C ASN A 165 -1.07 -11.37 -13.74
N HIS A 166 -1.28 -10.77 -14.92
CA HIS A 166 -2.51 -10.05 -15.29
C HIS A 166 -2.85 -8.85 -14.39
N ILE A 167 -1.82 -8.20 -13.83
CA ILE A 167 -1.94 -6.99 -13.03
C ILE A 167 -1.49 -5.81 -13.88
N TYR A 168 -2.38 -4.83 -14.08
CA TYR A 168 -2.14 -3.69 -14.97
C TYR A 168 -2.21 -2.33 -14.24
N SER A 169 -2.54 -2.34 -12.95
CA SER A 169 -2.60 -1.14 -12.11
C SER A 169 -1.31 -0.99 -11.32
N TYR A 170 -0.51 0.00 -11.67
CA TYR A 170 0.73 0.34 -10.97
C TYR A 170 1.05 1.83 -11.10
N GLY A 171 1.85 2.34 -10.19
CA GLY A 171 2.33 3.71 -10.13
C GLY A 171 3.76 3.78 -9.59
N TYR A 172 4.29 5.00 -9.47
CA TYR A 172 5.65 5.27 -8.97
C TYR A 172 5.61 6.27 -7.84
N TYR A 173 6.48 6.08 -6.85
CA TYR A 173 6.69 7.02 -5.77
C TYR A 173 8.19 7.14 -5.44
N PRO A 174 8.70 8.36 -5.22
CA PRO A 174 8.11 9.65 -5.57
C PRO A 174 8.15 9.91 -7.09
N ASP A 175 7.29 10.81 -7.54
CA ASP A 175 7.19 11.24 -8.95
C ASP A 175 8.08 12.46 -9.28
N ASN A 176 9.29 12.50 -8.76
CA ASN A 176 10.23 13.61 -8.89
C ASN A 176 10.74 13.85 -10.34
N PHE A 177 10.02 13.38 -11.35
CA PHE A 177 10.39 13.53 -12.76
C PHE A 177 10.37 14.97 -13.26
N LEU A 178 9.90 15.93 -12.46
CA LEU A 178 9.78 17.35 -12.86
C LEU A 178 10.87 18.26 -12.27
N THR A 179 11.83 17.73 -11.54
CA THR A 179 12.96 18.50 -10.98
C THR A 179 14.26 18.16 -11.70
N ASN A 180 14.37 18.60 -12.98
CA ASN A 180 15.63 18.80 -13.66
C ASN A 180 15.69 20.24 -14.18
#